data_5a0b7e05f2487628605f5b7998b13ad3
#
_entry.id   5a0b7e05f2487628605f5b7998b13ad3
#
_cell.length_a   1.000
_cell.length_b   1.000
_cell.length_c   1.000
_cell.angle_alpha   90.00
_cell.angle_beta   90.00
_cell.angle_gamma   90.00
#
_symmetry.space_group_name_H-M   'P 1'
#
loop_
_entity.id
_entity.type
_entity.pdbx_description
1 polymer ?
#
loop_
_entity_poly.entity_id
_entity_poly.type
_entity_poly.pdbx_seq_one_letter_code
_entity_poly.pdbx_strand_id
1 'polypeptide(L)'
;NTSAAAAAYGARYQLETLVLVPAGEIALGKLAQAMAYGARILAVNGSFDDALNAVRSIVEIMDIELVNSVNPYRIEGQKTGAFEIVDELGESPDLLCIPVGNAGNITAYWKGFNEYQSLGRCETTPKMMGFQAAGAAPIVRGEPVLKPETIATAIRIGNPASWEKAEAARDESEGMIDMVDDNEIIDAYLRLARE
;
A
#
# COMPACT_ATOMS: atom_id res chain seq x y z
N ASN A 1 8.71 -0.24 -4.14
CA ASN A 1 7.86 -0.04 -5.33
C ASN A 1 7.49 1.44 -5.54
N THR A 2 7.12 2.18 -4.49
CA THR A 2 6.75 3.62 -4.59
C THR A 2 7.87 4.45 -5.20
N SER A 3 9.12 4.26 -4.77
CA SER A 3 10.29 5.00 -5.30
C SER A 3 10.47 4.76 -6.80
N ALA A 4 10.34 3.51 -7.25
CA ALA A 4 10.47 3.16 -8.66
C ALA A 4 9.33 3.76 -9.50
N ALA A 5 8.10 3.71 -9.01
CA ALA A 5 6.96 4.34 -9.67
C ALA A 5 7.10 5.86 -9.72
N ALA A 6 7.47 6.50 -8.61
CA ALA A 6 7.70 7.95 -8.56
C ALA A 6 8.78 8.37 -9.56
N ALA A 7 9.90 7.63 -9.63
CA ALA A 7 10.97 7.90 -10.58
C ALA A 7 10.51 7.75 -12.05
N ALA A 8 9.79 6.67 -12.36
CA ALA A 8 9.32 6.40 -13.72
C ALA A 8 8.33 7.48 -14.21
N TYR A 9 7.33 7.79 -13.39
CA TYR A 9 6.36 8.83 -13.73
C TYR A 9 6.95 10.25 -13.65
N GLY A 10 7.86 10.51 -12.69
CA GLY A 10 8.62 11.75 -12.64
C GLY A 10 9.37 12.00 -13.96
N ALA A 11 10.10 11.00 -14.43
CA ALA A 11 10.81 11.09 -15.72
C ALA A 11 9.85 11.35 -16.90
N ARG A 12 8.70 10.64 -16.93
CA ARG A 12 7.71 10.82 -17.99
C ARG A 12 7.13 12.23 -18.05
N TYR A 13 6.92 12.86 -16.90
CA TYR A 13 6.34 14.20 -16.78
C TYR A 13 7.40 15.29 -16.60
N GLN A 14 8.69 14.97 -16.75
CA GLN A 14 9.81 15.90 -16.61
C GLN A 14 9.87 16.57 -15.22
N LEU A 15 9.49 15.81 -14.18
CA LEU A 15 9.59 16.23 -12.79
C LEU A 15 10.88 15.72 -12.16
N GLU A 16 11.54 16.56 -11.38
CA GLU A 16 12.66 16.10 -10.55
C GLU A 16 12.15 15.18 -9.45
N THR A 17 12.75 13.99 -9.35
CA THR A 17 12.38 13.02 -8.34
C THR A 17 13.53 12.79 -7.37
N LEU A 18 13.24 12.94 -6.08
CA LEU A 18 14.16 12.71 -4.98
C LEU A 18 13.71 11.49 -4.18
N VAL A 19 14.61 10.52 -3.97
CA VAL A 19 14.36 9.32 -3.17
C VAL A 19 15.29 9.33 -1.97
N LEU A 20 14.72 9.37 -0.75
CA LEU A 20 15.47 9.23 0.48
C LEU A 20 15.42 7.78 0.97
N VAL A 21 16.56 7.25 1.38
CA VAL A 21 16.71 5.87 1.88
C VAL A 21 17.62 5.84 3.10
N PRO A 22 17.38 4.97 4.08
CA PRO A 22 18.33 4.74 5.16
C PRO A 22 19.64 4.14 4.62
N ALA A 23 20.79 4.62 5.09
CA ALA A 23 22.13 4.25 4.60
C ALA A 23 22.50 2.83 4.99
N GLY A 24 21.91 1.86 5.10
CA GLY A 24 22.21 0.46 5.46
C GLY A 24 21.21 -0.55 4.94
N GLU A 25 20.04 -0.08 4.49
CA GLU A 25 18.93 -0.94 4.07
C GLU A 25 18.67 -0.88 2.56
N ILE A 26 19.72 -0.68 1.77
CA ILE A 26 19.60 -0.44 0.35
C ILE A 26 19.47 -1.76 -0.42
N ALA A 27 18.29 -2.11 -0.84
CA ALA A 27 18.10 -3.11 -1.88
C ALA A 27 18.56 -2.52 -3.24
N LEU A 28 19.82 -2.75 -3.60
CA LEU A 28 20.47 -2.18 -4.80
C LEU A 28 19.62 -2.32 -6.08
N GLY A 29 18.92 -3.45 -6.28
CA GLY A 29 18.08 -3.66 -7.45
C GLY A 29 16.88 -2.68 -7.54
N LYS A 30 16.29 -2.30 -6.40
CA LYS A 30 15.18 -1.32 -6.38
C LYS A 30 15.66 0.10 -6.62
N LEU A 31 16.87 0.43 -6.14
CA LEU A 31 17.49 1.73 -6.38
C LEU A 31 17.98 1.88 -7.82
N ALA A 32 18.56 0.82 -8.40
CA ALA A 32 19.03 0.83 -9.78
C ALA A 32 17.92 1.25 -10.76
N GLN A 33 16.69 0.80 -10.53
CA GLN A 33 15.54 1.22 -11.35
C GLN A 33 15.22 2.70 -11.17
N ALA A 34 15.19 3.22 -9.96
CA ALA A 34 14.95 4.65 -9.73
C ALA A 34 16.06 5.53 -10.35
N MET A 35 17.32 5.10 -10.22
CA MET A 35 18.47 5.79 -10.83
C MET A 35 18.40 5.76 -12.36
N ALA A 36 18.01 4.64 -12.95
CA ALA A 36 17.86 4.51 -14.42
C ALA A 36 16.84 5.51 -14.98
N TYR A 37 15.83 5.87 -14.22
CA TYR A 37 14.86 6.92 -14.55
C TYR A 37 15.33 8.34 -14.19
N GLY A 38 16.56 8.51 -13.72
CA GLY A 38 17.14 9.82 -13.41
C GLY A 38 16.78 10.38 -12.04
N ALA A 39 16.19 9.58 -11.13
CA ALA A 39 15.93 10.03 -9.78
C ALA A 39 17.22 10.24 -8.98
N ARG A 40 17.26 11.29 -8.18
CA ARG A 40 18.35 11.54 -7.23
C ARG A 40 18.14 10.72 -5.96
N ILE A 41 19.16 9.97 -5.55
CA ILE A 41 19.11 9.14 -4.34
C ILE A 41 19.89 9.84 -3.23
N LEU A 42 19.27 10.07 -2.08
CA LEU A 42 19.93 10.55 -0.87
C LEU A 42 19.91 9.45 0.19
N ALA A 43 21.08 9.02 0.61
CA ALA A 43 21.24 8.12 1.75
C ALA A 43 21.28 8.94 3.05
N VAL A 44 20.39 8.63 3.97
CA VAL A 44 20.29 9.26 5.29
C VAL A 44 20.94 8.33 6.31
N ASN A 45 21.90 8.83 7.08
CA ASN A 45 22.46 8.07 8.19
C ASN A 45 21.45 8.01 9.33
N GLY A 46 20.82 6.84 9.52
CA GLY A 46 19.79 6.62 10.52
C GLY A 46 18.77 5.58 10.10
N SER A 47 17.68 5.51 10.84
CA SER A 47 16.55 4.63 10.61
C SER A 47 15.61 5.12 9.49
N PHE A 48 14.61 4.31 9.17
CA PHE A 48 13.52 4.74 8.29
C PHE A 48 12.77 5.97 8.85
N ASP A 49 12.59 6.04 10.17
CA ASP A 49 11.92 7.17 10.82
C ASP A 49 12.77 8.45 10.72
N ASP A 50 14.09 8.34 10.81
CA ASP A 50 15.00 9.49 10.60
C ASP A 50 14.90 10.01 9.16
N ALA A 51 14.87 9.11 8.18
CA ALA A 51 14.67 9.48 6.78
C ALA A 51 13.29 10.13 6.55
N LEU A 52 12.24 9.63 7.18
CA LEU A 52 10.89 10.20 7.08
C LEU A 52 10.82 11.59 7.71
N ASN A 53 11.45 11.79 8.87
CA ASN A 53 11.52 13.10 9.52
C ASN A 53 12.32 14.10 8.68
N ALA A 54 13.45 13.67 8.09
CA ALA A 54 14.21 14.50 7.17
C ALA A 54 13.40 14.95 5.96
N VAL A 55 12.61 14.03 5.35
CA VAL A 55 11.70 14.38 4.24
C VAL A 55 10.67 15.42 4.67
N ARG A 56 10.03 15.23 5.82
CA ARG A 56 9.02 16.19 6.33
C ARG A 56 9.62 17.58 6.49
N SER A 57 10.81 17.67 7.09
CA SER A 57 11.51 18.96 7.26
C SER A 57 11.88 19.60 5.91
N ILE A 58 12.27 18.81 4.92
CA ILE A 58 12.59 19.31 3.57
C ILE A 58 11.34 19.88 2.90
N VAL A 59 10.22 19.17 2.97
CA VAL A 59 8.94 19.58 2.36
C VAL A 59 8.40 20.88 2.98
N GLU A 60 8.68 21.15 4.27
CA GLU A 60 8.27 22.41 4.93
C GLU A 60 9.00 23.65 4.41
N ILE A 61 10.23 23.48 3.89
CA ILE A 61 11.09 24.61 3.48
C ILE A 61 11.36 24.68 1.98
N MET A 62 11.00 23.66 1.23
CA MET A 62 11.18 23.58 -0.23
C MET A 62 9.85 23.29 -0.92
N ASP A 63 9.69 23.76 -2.13
CA ASP A 63 8.54 23.45 -2.99
C ASP A 63 8.68 22.02 -3.57
N ILE A 64 8.47 21.03 -2.69
CA ILE A 64 8.59 19.60 -3.00
C ILE A 64 7.34 18.87 -2.48
N GLU A 65 6.72 18.06 -3.33
CA GLU A 65 5.57 17.25 -2.96
C GLU A 65 5.99 15.88 -2.40
N LEU A 66 5.44 15.50 -1.25
CA LEU A 66 5.69 14.21 -0.62
C LEU A 66 4.77 13.13 -1.20
N VAL A 67 5.32 12.14 -1.91
CA VAL A 67 4.56 11.05 -2.59
C VAL A 67 4.72 9.69 -1.91
N ASN A 68 4.73 9.66 -0.60
CA ASN A 68 4.81 8.43 0.21
C ASN A 68 3.42 7.91 0.66
N SER A 69 3.39 6.97 1.62
CA SER A 69 2.15 6.32 2.10
C SER A 69 1.13 7.27 2.73
N VAL A 70 1.54 8.44 3.17
CA VAL A 70 0.65 9.42 3.82
C VAL A 70 0.04 10.41 2.82
N ASN A 71 0.49 10.44 1.58
CA ASN A 71 -0.08 11.33 0.57
C ASN A 71 -1.48 10.86 0.16
N PRO A 72 -2.51 11.70 0.31
CA PRO A 72 -3.90 11.32 0.02
C PRO A 72 -4.14 11.02 -1.47
N TYR A 73 -3.39 11.62 -2.38
CA TYR A 73 -3.50 11.34 -3.82
C TYR A 73 -3.15 9.92 -4.20
N ARG A 74 -2.45 9.18 -3.34
CA ARG A 74 -2.22 7.75 -3.55
C ARG A 74 -3.51 6.94 -3.52
N ILE A 75 -4.44 7.28 -2.64
CA ILE A 75 -5.75 6.63 -2.58
C ILE A 75 -6.52 6.93 -3.86
N GLU A 76 -6.47 8.18 -4.34
CA GLU A 76 -7.11 8.57 -5.61
C GLU A 76 -6.54 7.83 -6.82
N GLY A 77 -5.23 7.59 -6.84
CA GLY A 77 -4.60 6.78 -7.89
C GLY A 77 -4.90 5.29 -7.76
N GLN A 78 -4.77 4.73 -6.55
CA GLN A 78 -4.94 3.29 -6.30
C GLN A 78 -6.40 2.81 -6.42
N LYS A 79 -7.39 3.67 -6.21
CA LYS A 79 -8.81 3.32 -6.37
C LYS A 79 -9.15 2.84 -7.78
N THR A 80 -8.37 3.26 -8.78
CA THR A 80 -8.59 2.81 -10.17
C THR A 80 -8.38 1.31 -10.36
N GLY A 81 -7.69 0.64 -9.44
CA GLY A 81 -7.62 -0.82 -9.43
C GLY A 81 -8.99 -1.48 -9.26
N ALA A 82 -9.92 -0.88 -8.51
CA ALA A 82 -11.30 -1.36 -8.44
C ALA A 82 -12.05 -1.12 -9.76
N PHE A 83 -11.78 -0.01 -10.45
CA PHE A 83 -12.35 0.28 -11.76
C PHE A 83 -11.94 -0.79 -12.78
N GLU A 84 -10.65 -1.10 -12.84
CA GLU A 84 -10.12 -2.13 -13.73
C GLU A 84 -10.74 -3.52 -13.46
N ILE A 85 -10.97 -3.86 -12.18
CA ILE A 85 -11.63 -5.12 -11.81
C ILE A 85 -13.07 -5.15 -12.35
N VAL A 86 -13.85 -4.11 -12.15
CA VAL A 86 -15.24 -4.05 -12.63
C VAL A 86 -15.28 -4.01 -14.17
N ASP A 87 -14.40 -3.25 -14.79
CA ASP A 87 -14.35 -3.15 -16.27
C ASP A 87 -13.98 -4.50 -16.91
N GLU A 88 -13.11 -5.31 -16.28
CA GLU A 88 -12.70 -6.63 -16.77
C GLU A 88 -13.78 -7.71 -16.52
N LEU A 89 -14.42 -7.69 -15.35
CA LEU A 89 -15.43 -8.68 -14.98
C LEU A 89 -16.82 -8.35 -15.50
N GLY A 90 -17.08 -7.09 -15.86
CA GLY A 90 -18.40 -6.59 -16.25
C GLY A 90 -19.32 -6.27 -15.07
N GLU A 91 -18.94 -6.61 -13.85
CA GLU A 91 -19.63 -6.34 -12.59
C GLU A 91 -18.64 -6.41 -11.42
N SER A 92 -19.05 -5.92 -10.26
CA SER A 92 -18.28 -6.06 -9.03
C SER A 92 -18.23 -7.54 -8.57
N PRO A 93 -17.10 -8.05 -8.08
CA PRO A 93 -17.05 -9.39 -7.48
C PRO A 93 -17.83 -9.44 -6.16
N ASP A 94 -18.29 -10.62 -5.75
CA ASP A 94 -18.95 -10.81 -4.44
C ASP A 94 -18.00 -10.55 -3.28
N LEU A 95 -16.75 -10.97 -3.42
CA LEU A 95 -15.69 -10.86 -2.40
C LEU A 95 -14.41 -10.30 -3.02
N LEU A 96 -13.77 -9.37 -2.34
CA LEU A 96 -12.40 -8.95 -2.65
C LEU A 96 -11.47 -9.34 -1.51
N CYS A 97 -10.64 -10.37 -1.71
CA CYS A 97 -9.60 -10.77 -0.77
C CYS A 97 -8.33 -9.97 -1.01
N ILE A 98 -7.81 -9.29 0.02
CA ILE A 98 -6.68 -8.38 -0.12
C ILE A 98 -5.76 -8.42 1.11
N PRO A 99 -4.42 -8.45 0.92
CA PRO A 99 -3.50 -8.32 2.05
C PRO A 99 -3.53 -6.91 2.64
N VAL A 100 -3.44 -6.81 3.97
CA VAL A 100 -3.52 -5.55 4.71
C VAL A 100 -2.24 -5.31 5.50
N GLY A 101 -1.39 -4.40 5.01
CA GLY A 101 -0.22 -3.87 5.72
C GLY A 101 -0.48 -2.45 6.19
N ASN A 102 -0.07 -1.45 5.39
CA ASN A 102 -0.34 -0.04 5.69
C ASN A 102 -1.80 0.39 5.43
N ALA A 103 -2.64 -0.56 5.06
CA ALA A 103 -4.09 -0.44 4.84
C ALA A 103 -4.53 0.50 3.68
N GLY A 104 -3.58 1.01 2.89
CA GLY A 104 -3.89 1.90 1.76
C GLY A 104 -4.68 1.22 0.64
N ASN A 105 -4.34 -0.03 0.30
CA ASN A 105 -5.00 -0.72 -0.82
C ASN A 105 -6.48 -1.03 -0.53
N ILE A 106 -6.79 -1.61 0.63
CA ILE A 106 -8.19 -1.91 1.00
C ILE A 106 -9.03 -0.63 1.04
N THR A 107 -8.47 0.46 1.58
CA THR A 107 -9.09 1.78 1.58
C THR A 107 -9.35 2.29 0.17
N ALA A 108 -8.36 2.19 -0.71
CA ALA A 108 -8.45 2.69 -2.07
C ALA A 108 -9.46 1.89 -2.91
N TYR A 109 -9.41 0.56 -2.84
CA TYR A 109 -10.33 -0.29 -3.59
C TYR A 109 -11.76 -0.12 -3.12
N TRP A 110 -12.00 -0.05 -1.80
CA TRP A 110 -13.34 0.26 -1.28
C TRP A 110 -13.88 1.58 -1.82
N LYS A 111 -13.04 2.62 -1.81
CA LYS A 111 -13.41 3.91 -2.41
C LYS A 111 -13.75 3.78 -3.89
N GLY A 112 -12.96 3.03 -4.65
CA GLY A 112 -13.18 2.83 -6.08
C GLY A 112 -14.49 2.09 -6.38
N PHE A 113 -14.79 1.01 -5.67
CA PHE A 113 -16.06 0.29 -5.84
C PHE A 113 -17.27 1.18 -5.54
N ASN A 114 -17.23 1.96 -4.45
CA ASN A 114 -18.30 2.91 -4.13
C ASN A 114 -18.49 3.99 -5.21
N GLU A 115 -17.40 4.50 -5.78
CA GLU A 115 -17.49 5.47 -6.87
C GLU A 115 -18.11 4.84 -8.13
N TYR A 116 -17.69 3.64 -8.50
CA TYR A 116 -18.26 2.94 -9.68
C TYR A 116 -19.73 2.59 -9.48
N GLN A 117 -20.13 2.13 -8.31
CA GLN A 117 -21.52 1.92 -7.99
C GLN A 117 -22.33 3.23 -8.10
N SER A 118 -21.83 4.32 -7.51
CA SER A 118 -22.48 5.63 -7.57
C SER A 118 -22.63 6.18 -8.99
N LEU A 119 -21.71 5.80 -9.89
CA LEU A 119 -21.76 6.13 -11.32
C LEU A 119 -22.59 5.16 -12.16
N GLY A 120 -23.21 4.15 -11.55
CA GLY A 120 -23.98 3.12 -12.23
C GLY A 120 -23.14 2.20 -13.13
N ARG A 121 -21.85 2.02 -12.80
CA ARG A 121 -20.94 1.13 -13.52
C ARG A 121 -20.97 -0.31 -13.02
N CYS A 122 -21.46 -0.53 -11.81
CA CYS A 122 -21.80 -1.82 -11.22
C CYS A 122 -23.04 -1.68 -10.34
N GLU A 123 -23.77 -2.77 -10.13
CA GLU A 123 -24.98 -2.76 -9.30
C GLU A 123 -24.66 -2.91 -7.82
N THR A 124 -23.61 -3.65 -7.49
CA THR A 124 -23.22 -4.00 -6.12
C THR A 124 -21.77 -3.58 -5.83
N THR A 125 -21.38 -3.66 -4.57
CA THR A 125 -19.98 -3.55 -4.12
C THR A 125 -19.55 -4.86 -3.45
N PRO A 126 -18.26 -5.23 -3.47
CA PRO A 126 -17.80 -6.47 -2.86
C PRO A 126 -17.76 -6.36 -1.33
N LYS A 127 -17.86 -7.51 -0.65
CA LYS A 127 -17.40 -7.59 0.73
C LYS A 127 -15.87 -7.56 0.75
N MET A 128 -15.30 -6.63 1.52
CA MET A 128 -13.85 -6.45 1.62
C MET A 128 -13.28 -7.43 2.64
N MET A 129 -12.50 -8.41 2.16
CA MET A 129 -11.90 -9.48 2.96
C MET A 129 -10.41 -9.20 3.12
N GLY A 130 -10.04 -8.47 4.18
CA GLY A 130 -8.65 -8.10 4.46
C GLY A 130 -7.92 -9.18 5.26
N PHE A 131 -6.62 -9.41 4.97
CA PHE A 131 -5.80 -10.35 5.72
C PHE A 131 -4.49 -9.69 6.16
N GLN A 132 -4.21 -9.75 7.46
CA GLN A 132 -2.93 -9.37 8.06
C GLN A 132 -2.09 -10.62 8.36
N ALA A 133 -0.76 -10.48 8.37
CA ALA A 133 0.09 -11.54 8.90
C ALA A 133 -0.02 -11.58 10.44
N ALA A 134 -0.15 -12.76 11.04
CA ALA A 134 -0.37 -12.92 12.47
C ALA A 134 0.69 -12.22 13.35
N GLY A 135 1.95 -12.20 12.91
CA GLY A 135 3.02 -11.45 13.59
C GLY A 135 3.01 -9.94 13.34
N ALA A 136 2.09 -9.43 12.50
CA ALA A 136 1.92 -8.02 12.15
C ALA A 136 0.44 -7.70 11.91
N ALA A 137 -0.43 -7.98 12.89
CA ALA A 137 -1.88 -7.87 12.79
C ALA A 137 -2.45 -6.81 13.76
N PRO A 138 -2.04 -5.54 13.67
CA PRO A 138 -2.49 -4.50 14.60
C PRO A 138 -4.00 -4.25 14.53
N ILE A 139 -4.61 -4.24 13.34
CA ILE A 139 -6.06 -3.97 13.19
C ILE A 139 -6.88 -5.09 13.84
N VAL A 140 -6.49 -6.35 13.63
CA VAL A 140 -7.19 -7.50 14.25
C VAL A 140 -7.04 -7.48 15.77
N ARG A 141 -5.88 -7.05 16.28
CA ARG A 141 -5.61 -6.99 17.72
C ARG A 141 -6.18 -5.74 18.39
N GLY A 142 -6.52 -4.70 17.64
CA GLY A 142 -6.99 -3.42 18.15
C GLY A 142 -5.89 -2.54 18.76
N GLU A 143 -4.60 -2.90 18.58
CA GLU A 143 -3.46 -2.16 19.14
C GLU A 143 -2.23 -2.27 18.23
N PRO A 144 -1.33 -1.26 18.21
CA PRO A 144 -0.10 -1.31 17.44
C PRO A 144 0.83 -2.45 17.88
N VAL A 145 1.46 -3.12 16.90
CA VAL A 145 2.48 -4.14 17.13
C VAL A 145 3.86 -3.48 17.07
N LEU A 146 4.54 -3.38 18.21
CA LEU A 146 5.82 -2.67 18.32
C LEU A 146 6.96 -3.34 17.55
N LYS A 147 6.94 -4.67 17.44
CA LYS A 147 7.95 -5.46 16.71
C LYS A 147 7.23 -6.42 15.78
N PRO A 148 6.79 -5.95 14.61
CA PRO A 148 6.10 -6.80 13.65
C PRO A 148 7.10 -7.78 13.02
N GLU A 149 6.73 -9.06 12.97
CA GLU A 149 7.53 -10.13 12.37
C GLU A 149 6.68 -10.99 11.46
N THR A 150 7.09 -11.16 10.21
CA THR A 150 6.48 -12.05 9.22
C THR A 150 7.40 -12.18 8.00
N ILE A 151 7.30 -13.30 7.30
CA ILE A 151 7.94 -13.51 5.99
C ILE A 151 7.32 -12.60 4.91
N ALA A 152 6.04 -12.21 5.08
CA ALA A 152 5.33 -11.31 4.17
C ALA A 152 5.77 -9.85 4.39
N THR A 153 7.01 -9.52 4.00
CA THR A 153 7.68 -8.25 4.28
C THR A 153 6.88 -7.02 3.83
N ALA A 154 6.08 -7.14 2.77
CA ALA A 154 5.26 -6.03 2.25
C ALA A 154 4.13 -5.61 3.20
N ILE A 155 3.66 -6.51 4.06
CA ILE A 155 2.62 -6.24 5.07
C ILE A 155 3.15 -6.30 6.51
N ARG A 156 4.47 -6.29 6.70
CA ARG A 156 5.12 -6.25 8.02
C ARG A 156 5.07 -4.85 8.61
N ILE A 157 3.85 -4.41 8.92
CA ILE A 157 3.53 -3.07 9.41
C ILE A 157 2.87 -3.19 10.78
N GLY A 158 3.46 -2.55 11.78
CA GLY A 158 2.94 -2.58 13.16
C GLY A 158 1.96 -1.46 13.50
N ASN A 159 1.92 -0.38 12.71
CA ASN A 159 1.00 0.74 12.89
C ASN A 159 0.59 1.32 11.53
N PRO A 160 -0.50 0.84 10.93
CA PRO A 160 -0.96 1.25 9.62
C PRO A 160 -1.35 2.72 9.52
N ALA A 161 -0.90 3.42 8.48
CA ALA A 161 -1.26 4.83 8.26
C ALA A 161 -2.74 5.04 7.90
N SER A 162 -3.42 4.02 7.36
CA SER A 162 -4.83 4.08 6.96
C SER A 162 -5.72 3.19 7.83
N TRP A 163 -5.41 3.05 9.13
CA TRP A 163 -6.11 2.17 10.06
C TRP A 163 -7.63 2.37 10.06
N GLU A 164 -8.08 3.54 10.47
CA GLU A 164 -9.50 3.88 10.58
C GLU A 164 -10.24 3.71 9.25
N LYS A 165 -9.59 4.04 8.13
CA LYS A 165 -10.18 3.89 6.80
C LYS A 165 -10.32 2.42 6.38
N ALA A 166 -9.43 1.55 6.83
CA ALA A 166 -9.55 0.12 6.58
C ALA A 166 -10.66 -0.51 7.42
N GLU A 167 -10.82 -0.06 8.68
CA GLU A 167 -11.96 -0.47 9.51
C GLU A 167 -13.28 -0.01 8.90
N ALA A 168 -13.36 1.24 8.43
CA ALA A 168 -14.53 1.73 7.70
C ALA A 168 -14.83 0.87 6.44
N ALA A 169 -13.82 0.55 5.65
CA ALA A 169 -14.00 -0.30 4.47
C ALA A 169 -14.52 -1.70 4.83
N ARG A 170 -14.01 -2.30 5.93
CA ARG A 170 -14.51 -3.57 6.48
C ARG A 170 -15.98 -3.46 6.89
N ASP A 171 -16.31 -2.47 7.69
CA ASP A 171 -17.63 -2.36 8.33
C ASP A 171 -18.71 -1.96 7.31
N GLU A 172 -18.42 -1.00 6.45
CA GLU A 172 -19.35 -0.54 5.41
C GLU A 172 -19.62 -1.60 4.33
N SER A 173 -18.64 -2.46 4.03
CA SER A 173 -18.78 -3.55 3.06
C SER A 173 -19.38 -4.83 3.66
N GLU A 174 -19.70 -4.85 4.94
CA GLU A 174 -20.04 -6.08 5.69
C GLU A 174 -18.96 -7.18 5.52
N GLY A 175 -17.71 -6.77 5.37
CA GLY A 175 -16.56 -7.64 5.18
C GLY A 175 -15.89 -8.03 6.49
N MET A 176 -14.62 -8.42 6.39
CA MET A 176 -13.80 -8.76 7.57
C MET A 176 -12.34 -8.34 7.38
N ILE A 177 -11.65 -8.14 8.49
CA ILE A 177 -10.19 -8.13 8.51
C ILE A 177 -9.76 -9.19 9.53
N ASP A 178 -9.00 -10.19 9.08
CA ASP A 178 -8.52 -11.30 9.89
C ASP A 178 -7.01 -11.46 9.73
N MET A 179 -6.42 -12.41 10.43
CA MET A 179 -4.99 -12.71 10.36
C MET A 179 -4.74 -14.15 9.95
N VAL A 180 -3.63 -14.36 9.24
CA VAL A 180 -3.11 -15.66 8.82
C VAL A 180 -1.66 -15.79 9.27
N ASP A 181 -1.22 -17.00 9.63
CA ASP A 181 0.17 -17.20 10.01
C ASP A 181 1.08 -17.44 8.79
N ASP A 182 2.40 -17.40 9.02
CA ASP A 182 3.39 -17.53 7.95
C ASP A 182 3.35 -18.89 7.25
N ASN A 183 2.91 -19.97 7.93
CA ASN A 183 2.77 -21.28 7.32
C ASN A 183 1.57 -21.31 6.37
N GLU A 184 0.44 -20.75 6.79
CA GLU A 184 -0.76 -20.60 5.95
C GLU A 184 -0.45 -19.77 4.69
N ILE A 185 0.36 -18.72 4.83
CA ILE A 185 0.81 -17.90 3.69
C ILE A 185 1.65 -18.74 2.72
N ILE A 186 2.62 -19.52 3.23
CA ILE A 186 3.46 -20.39 2.40
C ILE A 186 2.62 -21.47 1.72
N ASP A 187 1.72 -22.12 2.45
CA ASP A 187 0.88 -23.18 1.91
C ASP A 187 -0.04 -22.65 0.79
N ALA A 188 -0.66 -21.49 0.98
CA ALA A 188 -1.45 -20.83 -0.05
C ALA A 188 -0.61 -20.45 -1.27
N TYR A 189 0.59 -19.90 -1.07
CA TYR A 189 1.53 -19.57 -2.13
C TYR A 189 1.91 -20.80 -2.97
N LEU A 190 2.22 -21.92 -2.31
CA LEU A 190 2.60 -23.16 -2.99
C LEU A 190 1.41 -23.81 -3.73
N ARG A 191 0.19 -23.65 -3.23
CA ARG A 191 -1.02 -24.12 -3.91
C ARG A 191 -1.27 -23.34 -5.18
N LEU A 192 -1.29 -22.01 -5.10
CA LEU A 192 -1.47 -21.11 -6.26
C LEU A 192 -0.41 -21.31 -7.35
N ALA A 193 0.81 -21.70 -6.98
CA ALA A 193 1.87 -21.98 -7.95
C ALA A 193 1.69 -23.31 -8.72
N ARG A 194 0.75 -24.17 -8.28
CA ARG A 194 0.48 -25.50 -8.88
C ARG A 194 -0.82 -25.56 -9.67
N GLU A 195 -1.70 -24.59 -9.46
CA GLU A 195 -2.95 -24.37 -10.20
C GLU A 195 -2.74 -23.47 -11.42
#